data_18de22c96d0c880c7e9cd4df2e692fc0
#
_entry.id   18de22c96d0c880c7e9cd4df2e692fc0
#
_cell.length_a   1.000
_cell.length_b   1.000
_cell.length_c   1.000
_cell.angle_alpha   90.00
_cell.angle_beta   90.00
_cell.angle_gamma   90.00
#
_symmetry.space_group_name_H-M   'P 1'
#
loop_
_entity.id
_entity.type
_entity.pdbx_description
1 polymer ?
#
loop_
_entity_poly.entity_id
_entity_poly.type
_entity_poly.pdbx_seq_one_letter_code
_entity_poly.pdbx_strand_id
1 'polypeptide(L)'
;VAVSRTIYPAADRATALAELRAGVLRNVENLVAQGQLPAGLSLEQYCRRLNIVSGHPDEVAAALQADRILPHATDLIFQFSPALPTVDTAQRMLEQIATQIAPQLGWRSAAETVTPSA
;
A
#
# COMPACT_ATOMS: atom_id res chain seq x y z
N VAL A 1 -11.54 -15.49 -2.42
CA VAL A 1 -10.24 -15.47 -1.75
C VAL A 1 -9.90 -14.04 -1.32
N ALA A 2 -9.62 -13.84 -0.05
CA ALA A 2 -9.18 -12.54 0.45
C ALA A 2 -7.68 -12.38 0.20
N VAL A 3 -7.28 -11.21 -0.31
CA VAL A 3 -5.88 -10.89 -0.60
C VAL A 3 -5.53 -9.61 0.13
N SER A 4 -4.40 -9.61 0.85
CA SER A 4 -3.91 -8.46 1.60
C SER A 4 -2.64 -7.90 0.95
N ARG A 5 -2.54 -6.58 0.87
CA ARG A 5 -1.37 -5.89 0.35
C ARG A 5 -1.02 -4.69 1.21
N THR A 6 0.25 -4.44 1.40
CA THR A 6 0.73 -3.24 2.09
C THR A 6 0.99 -2.16 1.05
N ILE A 7 0.28 -1.05 1.17
CA ILE A 7 0.44 0.09 0.26
C ILE A 7 0.60 1.39 1.05
N TYR A 8 1.27 2.35 0.46
CA TYR A 8 1.45 3.67 1.07
C TYR A 8 1.42 4.74 -0.01
N PRO A 9 0.23 5.22 -0.39
CA PRO A 9 0.11 6.30 -1.37
C PRO A 9 0.43 7.65 -0.75
N ALA A 10 1.07 8.52 -1.52
CA ALA A 10 1.40 9.89 -1.12
C ALA A 10 1.45 10.77 -2.37
N ALA A 11 1.79 12.04 -2.21
CA ALA A 11 1.88 12.96 -3.35
C ALA A 11 2.91 12.48 -4.38
N ASP A 12 4.01 11.89 -3.91
CA ASP A 12 5.05 11.30 -4.75
C ASP A 12 5.80 10.21 -3.96
N ARG A 13 6.70 9.53 -4.64
CA ARG A 13 7.45 8.43 -4.03
C ARG A 13 8.40 8.92 -2.93
N ALA A 14 9.03 10.07 -3.11
CA ALA A 14 9.95 10.62 -2.10
C ALA A 14 9.21 10.93 -0.81
N THR A 15 8.01 11.51 -0.89
CA THR A 15 7.17 11.78 0.27
C THR A 15 6.73 10.47 0.94
N ALA A 16 6.32 9.49 0.17
CA ALA A 16 5.92 8.18 0.71
C ALA A 16 7.07 7.53 1.48
N LEU A 17 8.26 7.52 0.91
CA LEU A 17 9.44 6.94 1.54
C LEU A 17 9.84 7.69 2.82
N ALA A 18 9.73 9.02 2.81
CA ALA A 18 10.01 9.82 4.00
C ALA A 18 9.06 9.48 5.15
N GLU A 19 7.78 9.30 4.85
CA GLU A 19 6.77 8.95 5.84
C GLU A 19 6.89 7.49 6.31
N LEU A 20 7.31 6.59 5.44
CA LEU A 20 7.51 5.17 5.76
C LEU A 20 8.76 4.92 6.60
N ARG A 21 9.75 5.79 6.53
CA ARG A 21 11.10 5.53 7.03
C ARG A 21 11.13 5.01 8.46
N ALA A 22 10.50 5.72 9.39
CA ALA A 22 10.57 5.37 10.81
C ALA A 22 9.97 4.00 11.10
N GLY A 23 8.79 3.72 10.54
CA GLY A 23 8.11 2.44 10.75
C GLY A 23 8.83 1.27 10.11
N VAL A 24 9.29 1.45 8.87
CA VAL A 24 10.03 0.40 8.15
C VAL A 24 11.34 0.08 8.84
N LEU A 25 12.13 1.10 9.21
CA LEU A 25 13.42 0.86 9.85
C LEU A 25 13.28 0.21 11.21
N ARG A 26 12.24 0.55 11.98
CA ARG A 26 11.97 -0.12 13.24
C ARG A 26 11.67 -1.60 13.04
N ASN A 27 10.84 -1.92 12.07
CA ASN A 27 10.52 -3.31 11.73
C ASN A 27 11.74 -4.07 11.21
N VAL A 28 12.55 -3.42 10.37
CA VAL A 28 13.79 -3.99 9.83
C VAL A 28 14.77 -4.32 10.95
N GLU A 29 14.91 -3.43 11.93
CA GLU A 29 15.80 -3.65 13.07
C GLU A 29 15.47 -4.96 13.79
N ASN A 30 14.19 -5.22 14.02
CA ASN A 30 13.73 -6.46 14.62
C ASN A 30 13.99 -7.68 13.72
N LEU A 31 13.74 -7.55 12.43
CA LEU A 31 13.93 -8.65 11.47
C LEU A 31 15.40 -8.98 11.27
N VAL A 32 16.28 -7.98 11.28
CA VAL A 32 17.72 -8.19 11.20
C VAL A 32 18.22 -8.91 12.47
N ALA A 33 17.72 -8.49 13.65
CA ALA A 33 18.08 -9.12 14.91
C ALA A 33 17.65 -10.59 14.95
N GLN A 34 16.56 -10.92 14.28
CA GLN A 34 16.05 -12.30 14.18
C GLN A 34 16.70 -13.10 13.03
N GLY A 35 17.61 -12.50 12.28
CA GLY A 35 18.27 -13.17 11.17
C GLY A 35 17.39 -13.32 9.90
N GLN A 36 16.27 -12.62 9.83
CA GLN A 36 15.34 -12.73 8.71
C GLN A 36 15.64 -11.79 7.55
N LEU A 37 16.38 -10.70 7.80
CA LEU A 37 16.80 -9.75 6.79
C LEU A 37 18.28 -9.40 6.95
N PRO A 38 18.99 -9.13 5.83
CA PRO A 38 20.36 -8.64 5.90
C PRO A 38 20.39 -7.18 6.38
N ALA A 39 21.45 -6.81 7.09
CA ALA A 39 21.68 -5.42 7.47
C ALA A 39 22.26 -4.63 6.31
N GLY A 40 22.15 -3.31 6.35
CA GLY A 40 22.85 -2.42 5.44
C GLY A 40 22.21 -2.16 4.09
N LEU A 41 20.95 -2.58 3.90
CA LEU A 41 20.21 -2.26 2.68
C LEU A 41 19.63 -0.84 2.75
N SER A 42 19.33 -0.26 1.59
CA SER A 42 18.63 1.02 1.52
C SER A 42 17.15 0.87 1.91
N LEU A 43 16.51 1.99 2.25
CA LEU A 43 15.09 1.99 2.57
C LEU A 43 14.25 1.41 1.42
N GLU A 44 14.56 1.78 0.18
CA GLU A 44 13.85 1.25 -0.99
C GLU A 44 14.02 -0.26 -1.12
N GLN A 45 15.22 -0.77 -0.87
CA GLN A 45 15.48 -2.21 -0.90
C GLN A 45 14.70 -2.94 0.18
N TYR A 46 14.62 -2.39 1.38
CA TYR A 46 13.81 -2.98 2.44
C TYR A 46 12.33 -2.96 2.12
N CYS A 47 11.83 -1.86 1.54
CA CYS A 47 10.43 -1.81 1.11
C CYS A 47 10.11 -2.89 0.09
N ARG A 48 11.01 -3.13 -0.85
CA ARG A 48 10.83 -4.22 -1.83
C ARG A 48 10.83 -5.60 -1.16
N ARG A 49 11.73 -5.82 -0.21
CA ARG A 49 11.79 -7.07 0.55
C ARG A 49 10.53 -7.31 1.36
N LEU A 50 9.92 -6.26 1.88
CA LEU A 50 8.68 -6.33 2.67
C LEU A 50 7.43 -6.24 1.80
N ASN A 51 7.58 -6.15 0.48
CA ASN A 51 6.48 -6.04 -0.48
C ASN A 51 5.57 -4.83 -0.22
N ILE A 52 6.18 -3.71 0.14
CA ILE A 52 5.46 -2.45 0.35
C ILE A 52 5.41 -1.69 -0.98
N VAL A 53 4.20 -1.40 -1.44
CA VAL A 53 3.97 -0.61 -2.65
C VAL A 53 3.72 0.83 -2.24
N SER A 54 4.56 1.76 -2.69
CA SER A 54 4.48 3.16 -2.27
C SER A 54 4.67 4.11 -3.44
N GLY A 55 4.20 5.33 -3.29
CA GLY A 55 4.36 6.39 -4.28
C GLY A 55 3.07 7.10 -4.58
N HIS A 56 3.04 7.81 -5.71
CA HIS A 56 1.82 8.45 -6.20
C HIS A 56 0.73 7.39 -6.40
N PRO A 57 -0.57 7.73 -6.16
CA PRO A 57 -1.65 6.75 -6.34
C PRO A 57 -1.63 6.03 -7.69
N ASP A 58 -1.25 6.72 -8.77
CA ASP A 58 -1.17 6.09 -10.09
C ASP A 58 -0.06 5.05 -10.17
N GLU A 59 1.08 5.31 -9.51
CA GLU A 59 2.17 4.33 -9.42
C GLU A 59 1.76 3.11 -8.60
N VAL A 60 1.07 3.33 -7.49
CA VAL A 60 0.55 2.25 -6.64
C VAL A 60 -0.44 1.40 -7.43
N ALA A 61 -1.38 2.05 -8.12
CA ALA A 61 -2.36 1.35 -8.94
C ALA A 61 -1.69 0.52 -10.05
N ALA A 62 -0.70 1.08 -10.74
CA ALA A 62 0.02 0.37 -11.80
C ALA A 62 0.75 -0.87 -11.26
N ALA A 63 1.40 -0.74 -10.09
CA ALA A 63 2.08 -1.88 -9.46
C ALA A 63 1.09 -2.97 -9.06
N LEU A 64 -0.07 -2.58 -8.54
CA LEU A 64 -1.11 -3.54 -8.17
C LEU A 64 -1.75 -4.20 -9.39
N GLN A 65 -1.90 -3.48 -10.49
CA GLN A 65 -2.41 -4.05 -11.76
C GLN A 65 -1.47 -5.13 -12.31
N ALA A 66 -0.18 -5.02 -12.03
CA ALA A 66 0.82 -6.02 -12.44
C ALA A 66 0.82 -7.26 -11.54
N ASP A 67 0.12 -7.24 -10.42
CA ASP A 67 0.05 -8.35 -9.48
C ASP A 67 -0.87 -9.44 -10.04
N ARG A 68 -0.35 -10.64 -10.21
CA ARG A 68 -1.08 -11.74 -10.84
C ARG A 68 -2.16 -12.35 -9.95
N ILE A 69 -2.10 -12.12 -8.66
CA ILE A 69 -3.04 -12.71 -7.71
C ILE A 69 -4.29 -11.85 -7.55
N LEU A 70 -4.15 -10.52 -7.65
CA LEU A 70 -5.26 -9.61 -7.42
C LEU A 70 -6.50 -9.85 -8.29
N PRO A 71 -6.39 -10.22 -9.58
CA PRO A 71 -7.58 -10.49 -10.37
C PRO A 71 -8.46 -11.62 -9.83
N HIS A 72 -7.90 -12.50 -9.00
CA HIS A 72 -8.62 -13.62 -8.42
C HIS A 72 -9.18 -13.33 -7.03
N ALA A 73 -8.94 -12.13 -6.50
CA ALA A 73 -9.42 -11.76 -5.17
C ALA A 73 -10.91 -11.45 -5.18
N THR A 74 -11.62 -12.00 -4.19
CA THR A 74 -13.01 -11.61 -3.92
C THR A 74 -13.07 -10.46 -2.92
N ASP A 75 -12.06 -10.37 -2.06
CA ASP A 75 -11.91 -9.30 -1.09
C ASP A 75 -10.47 -8.81 -1.13
N LEU A 76 -10.27 -7.51 -1.17
CA LEU A 76 -8.95 -6.90 -1.21
C LEU A 76 -8.76 -6.04 0.03
N ILE A 77 -7.76 -6.37 0.83
CA ILE A 77 -7.45 -5.70 2.09
C ILE A 77 -6.16 -4.93 1.92
N PHE A 78 -6.21 -3.62 2.16
CA PHE A 78 -5.01 -2.80 2.18
C PHE A 78 -4.62 -2.46 3.62
N GLN A 79 -3.32 -2.46 3.88
CA GLN A 79 -2.78 -2.09 5.17
C GLN A 79 -1.57 -1.17 5.00
N PHE A 80 -1.27 -0.41 6.03
CA PHE A 80 -0.16 0.56 6.01
C PHE A 80 1.02 0.11 6.86
N SER A 81 0.86 -0.93 7.65
CA SER A 81 1.91 -1.47 8.50
C SER A 81 3.15 -1.85 7.65
N PRO A 82 4.39 -1.64 8.10
CA PRO A 82 4.75 -1.25 9.48
C PRO A 82 4.72 0.26 9.75
N ALA A 83 4.28 1.08 8.82
CA ALA A 83 4.10 2.51 9.06
C ALA A 83 3.01 2.73 10.11
N LEU A 84 3.16 3.79 10.89
CA LEU A 84 2.16 4.21 11.87
C LEU A 84 1.72 5.64 11.52
N PRO A 85 0.88 5.79 10.48
CA PRO A 85 0.46 7.11 10.06
C PRO A 85 -0.41 7.79 11.12
N THR A 86 -0.38 9.13 11.13
CA THR A 86 -1.32 9.89 11.93
C THR A 86 -2.74 9.67 11.40
N VAL A 87 -3.75 10.02 12.20
CA VAL A 87 -5.15 9.91 11.77
C VAL A 87 -5.39 10.71 10.48
N ASP A 88 -4.86 11.94 10.41
CA ASP A 88 -5.01 12.77 9.21
C ASP A 88 -4.37 12.15 7.98
N THR A 89 -3.17 11.60 8.14
CA THR A 89 -2.46 10.93 7.03
C THR A 89 -3.20 9.67 6.62
N ALA A 90 -3.66 8.86 7.58
CA ALA A 90 -4.43 7.66 7.28
C ALA A 90 -5.73 7.99 6.53
N GLN A 91 -6.42 9.04 6.96
CA GLN A 91 -7.66 9.49 6.32
C GLN A 91 -7.41 9.93 4.88
N ARG A 92 -6.33 10.69 4.65
CA ARG A 92 -5.93 11.09 3.30
C ARG A 92 -5.65 9.87 2.43
N MET A 93 -4.92 8.88 2.96
CA MET A 93 -4.62 7.66 2.21
C MET A 93 -5.86 6.85 1.89
N LEU A 94 -6.80 6.74 2.83
CA LEU A 94 -8.06 6.05 2.58
C LEU A 94 -8.85 6.71 1.48
N GLU A 95 -8.87 8.05 1.43
CA GLU A 95 -9.51 8.79 0.34
C GLU A 95 -8.83 8.54 -1.00
N GLN A 96 -7.49 8.55 -1.02
CA GLN A 96 -6.72 8.25 -2.23
C GLN A 96 -6.97 6.83 -2.73
N ILE A 97 -7.06 5.87 -1.82
CA ILE A 97 -7.37 4.49 -2.17
C ILE A 97 -8.77 4.39 -2.78
N ALA A 98 -9.76 4.98 -2.12
CA ALA A 98 -11.15 4.88 -2.55
C ALA A 98 -11.40 5.61 -3.87
N THR A 99 -10.77 6.76 -4.09
CA THR A 99 -11.06 7.62 -5.24
C THR A 99 -10.08 7.47 -6.39
N GLN A 100 -8.84 7.06 -6.15
CA GLN A 100 -7.79 7.05 -7.17
C GLN A 100 -7.21 5.66 -7.44
N ILE A 101 -7.14 4.77 -6.46
CA ILE A 101 -6.52 3.46 -6.62
C ILE A 101 -7.55 2.37 -6.92
N ALA A 102 -8.55 2.21 -6.05
CA ALA A 102 -9.53 1.15 -6.20
C ALA A 102 -10.29 1.21 -7.53
N PRO A 103 -10.72 2.39 -8.02
CA PRO A 103 -11.37 2.45 -9.34
C PRO A 103 -10.49 1.97 -10.48
N GLN A 104 -9.18 2.25 -10.44
CA GLN A 104 -8.25 1.79 -11.47
C GLN A 104 -8.09 0.27 -11.46
N LEU A 105 -8.38 -0.37 -10.33
CA LEU A 105 -8.37 -1.83 -10.18
C LEU A 105 -9.73 -2.47 -10.47
N GLY A 106 -10.73 -1.66 -10.81
CA GLY A 106 -12.07 -2.15 -11.07
C GLY A 106 -12.96 -2.31 -9.85
N TRP A 107 -12.49 -1.87 -8.69
CA TRP A 107 -13.28 -1.94 -7.46
C TRP A 107 -14.08 -0.65 -7.29
N ARG A 108 -15.35 -0.80 -6.89
CA ARG A 108 -16.26 0.33 -6.68
C ARG A 108 -16.98 0.17 -5.35
N SER A 109 -17.43 1.31 -4.79
CA SER A 109 -18.23 1.27 -3.59
C SER A 109 -19.58 0.62 -3.86
N ALA A 110 -20.21 0.10 -2.80
CA ALA A 110 -21.55 -0.48 -2.92
C ALA A 110 -22.58 0.54 -3.43
N ALA A 111 -22.42 1.81 -3.07
CA ALA A 111 -23.30 2.88 -3.56
C ALA A 111 -23.19 3.09 -5.06
N GLU A 112 -21.99 2.94 -5.63
CA GLU A 112 -21.76 3.07 -7.07
C GLU A 112 -22.27 1.86 -7.84
N THR A 113 -22.17 0.65 -7.26
CA THR A 113 -22.65 -0.56 -7.90
C THR A 113 -24.16 -0.68 -7.90
N VAL A 114 -24.84 0.06 -7.02
CA VAL A 114 -26.31 0.07 -6.93
C VAL A 114 -26.93 1.23 -7.72
N THR A 115 -26.15 1.90 -8.55
CA THR A 115 -26.67 2.99 -9.37
C THR A 115 -27.79 2.48 -10.24
N PRO A 116 -29.01 3.03 -10.11
CA PRO A 116 -30.12 2.59 -10.95
C PRO A 116 -29.81 2.90 -12.41
N SER A 117 -29.90 1.90 -13.22
CA SER A 117 -29.90 2.13 -14.67
C SER A 117 -31.13 2.95 -15.01
N ALA A 118 -30.88 4.16 -15.41
CA ALA A 118 -31.94 5.03 -15.86
C ALA A 118 -32.64 4.44 -17.10
#